data_aac60ec96c68c2ea8bdc9d4397d8df1f
#
_entry.id   aac60ec96c68c2ea8bdc9d4397d8df1f
#
_cell.length_a   1.000
_cell.length_b   1.000
_cell.length_c   1.000
_cell.angle_alpha   90.00
_cell.angle_beta   90.00
_cell.angle_gamma   90.00
#
_symmetry.space_group_name_H-M   'P 1'
#
loop_
_entity.id
_entity.type
_entity.pdbx_description
1 polymer ?
#
loop_
_entity_poly.entity_id
_entity_poly.type
_entity_poly.pdbx_seq_one_letter_code
_entity_poly.pdbx_strand_id
1 'polypeptide(L)'
;MKGILSERDALTAAACGAAGLMVSHHGGTTEYAIPPLYALELISENEDFLKHPVPLFADGELRSGSDVFKAIACGACAAGIGRPLIAAIKENGAESVADYIRKTTAELKKMMISTGCGTLSEIDGSMLYIK
;
A
#
# COMPACT_ATOMS: atom_id res chain seq x y z
N MET A 1 -13.80 -0.19 1.49
CA MET A 1 -13.82 0.80 2.61
C MET A 1 -12.45 1.44 2.76
N LYS A 2 -12.34 2.71 3.19
CA LYS A 2 -11.06 3.44 3.36
C LYS A 2 -10.90 3.97 4.78
N GLY A 3 -9.65 4.07 5.25
CA GLY A 3 -9.32 4.57 6.60
C GLY A 3 -9.19 3.46 7.63
N ILE A 4 -8.94 2.24 7.20
CA ILE A 4 -8.72 1.08 8.07
C ILE A 4 -7.30 1.15 8.65
N LEU A 5 -7.18 1.04 9.98
CA LEU A 5 -5.90 1.07 10.69
C LEU A 5 -5.82 0.04 11.83
N SER A 6 -6.80 -0.87 11.93
CA SER A 6 -6.77 -1.94 12.92
C SER A 6 -7.31 -3.25 12.35
N GLU A 7 -6.85 -4.36 12.89
CA GLU A 7 -7.36 -5.70 12.57
C GLU A 7 -8.87 -5.80 12.87
N ARG A 8 -9.31 -5.24 14.00
CA ARG A 8 -10.71 -5.21 14.40
C ARG A 8 -11.60 -4.53 13.34
N ASP A 9 -11.17 -3.36 12.85
CA ASP A 9 -11.94 -2.62 11.84
C ASP A 9 -11.92 -3.34 10.49
N ALA A 10 -10.78 -3.98 10.16
CA ALA A 10 -10.66 -4.79 8.94
C ALA A 10 -11.63 -5.98 8.97
N LEU A 11 -11.65 -6.74 10.06
CA LEU A 11 -12.57 -7.87 10.26
C LEU A 11 -14.04 -7.42 10.22
N THR A 12 -14.37 -6.32 10.91
CA THR A 12 -15.72 -5.77 10.92
C THR A 12 -16.16 -5.35 9.52
N ALA A 13 -15.31 -4.63 8.79
CA ALA A 13 -15.62 -4.16 7.44
C ALA A 13 -15.80 -5.31 6.45
N ALA A 14 -14.95 -6.33 6.52
CA ALA A 14 -15.07 -7.54 5.70
C ALA A 14 -16.37 -8.29 6.02
N ALA A 15 -16.69 -8.48 7.29
CA ALA A 15 -17.94 -9.11 7.74
C ALA A 15 -19.21 -8.34 7.31
N CYS A 16 -19.11 -7.01 7.18
CA CYS A 16 -20.18 -6.16 6.63
C CYS A 16 -20.25 -6.16 5.09
N GLY A 17 -19.46 -6.98 4.41
CA GLY A 17 -19.52 -7.12 2.95
C GLY A 17 -18.67 -6.12 2.17
N ALA A 18 -17.65 -5.50 2.76
CA ALA A 18 -16.71 -4.69 2.02
C ALA A 18 -15.94 -5.54 1.02
N ALA A 19 -15.99 -5.18 -0.27
CA ALA A 19 -15.29 -5.89 -1.35
C ALA A 19 -13.78 -5.62 -1.39
N GLY A 20 -13.26 -4.76 -0.54
CA GLY A 20 -11.84 -4.44 -0.39
C GLY A 20 -11.63 -3.34 0.64
N LEU A 21 -10.44 -3.30 1.22
CA LEU A 21 -10.06 -2.39 2.30
C LEU A 21 -8.87 -1.52 1.90
N MET A 22 -8.96 -0.22 2.14
CA MET A 22 -7.84 0.71 1.99
C MET A 22 -7.27 1.03 3.37
N VAL A 23 -6.11 0.50 3.66
CA VAL A 23 -5.33 0.82 4.87
C VAL A 23 -4.71 2.20 4.69
N SER A 24 -5.08 3.16 5.54
CA SER A 24 -4.85 4.57 5.25
C SER A 24 -5.08 5.47 6.45
N HIS A 25 -4.24 6.49 6.63
CA HIS A 25 -4.50 7.61 7.55
C HIS A 25 -5.55 8.60 7.02
N HIS A 26 -6.17 8.36 5.87
CA HIS A 26 -7.18 9.23 5.27
C HIS A 26 -6.74 10.71 5.18
N GLY A 27 -5.55 10.94 4.64
CA GLY A 27 -5.00 12.29 4.47
C GLY A 27 -4.28 12.88 5.69
N GLY A 28 -3.96 12.07 6.68
CA GLY A 28 -3.23 12.50 7.87
C GLY A 28 -4.11 13.08 8.96
N THR A 29 -5.41 12.81 8.92
CA THR A 29 -6.38 13.27 9.92
C THR A 29 -6.33 12.52 11.25
N THR A 30 -5.56 11.43 11.31
CA THR A 30 -5.45 10.59 12.50
C THR A 30 -4.07 10.74 13.12
N GLU A 31 -3.94 11.73 14.02
CA GLU A 31 -2.72 11.88 14.82
C GLU A 31 -2.56 10.70 15.78
N TYR A 32 -1.32 10.31 16.05
CA TYR A 32 -0.95 9.18 16.92
C TYR A 32 -1.44 7.80 16.47
N ALA A 33 -2.01 7.66 15.28
CA ALA A 33 -2.37 6.37 14.75
C ALA A 33 -1.13 5.58 14.28
N ILE A 34 -1.26 4.25 14.32
CA ILE A 34 -0.24 3.35 13.77
C ILE A 34 0.06 3.68 12.31
N PRO A 35 1.32 3.68 11.86
CA PRO A 35 1.65 3.86 10.44
C PRO A 35 0.91 2.84 9.56
N PRO A 36 0.37 3.25 8.38
CA PRO A 36 -0.45 2.36 7.55
C PRO A 36 0.24 1.06 7.14
N LEU A 37 1.54 1.06 6.88
CA LEU A 37 2.25 -0.18 6.51
C LEU A 37 2.33 -1.18 7.67
N TYR A 38 2.47 -0.71 8.92
CA TYR A 38 2.40 -1.59 10.09
C TYR A 38 0.99 -2.15 10.32
N ALA A 39 -0.04 -1.30 10.15
CA ALA A 39 -1.42 -1.78 10.23
C ALA A 39 -1.72 -2.80 9.13
N LEU A 40 -1.21 -2.57 7.92
CA LEU A 40 -1.35 -3.48 6.79
C LEU A 40 -0.73 -4.85 7.08
N GLU A 41 0.49 -4.89 7.61
CA GLU A 41 1.19 -6.13 7.99
C GLU A 41 0.38 -6.90 9.04
N LEU A 42 -0.03 -6.25 10.13
CA LEU A 42 -0.86 -6.88 11.16
C LEU A 42 -2.17 -7.46 10.59
N ILE A 43 -2.84 -6.72 9.71
CA ILE A 43 -4.10 -7.18 9.10
C ILE A 43 -3.85 -8.34 8.15
N SER A 44 -2.81 -8.27 7.31
CA SER A 44 -2.50 -9.29 6.31
C SER A 44 -2.05 -10.63 6.93
N GLU A 45 -1.50 -10.60 8.14
CA GLU A 45 -1.04 -11.77 8.90
C GLU A 45 -2.09 -12.28 9.91
N ASN A 46 -3.21 -11.57 10.08
CA ASN A 46 -4.23 -11.94 11.05
C ASN A 46 -4.95 -13.23 10.64
N GLU A 47 -4.91 -14.26 11.50
CA GLU A 47 -5.48 -15.58 11.21
C GLU A 47 -6.98 -15.56 10.92
N ASP A 48 -7.75 -14.69 11.58
CA ASP A 48 -9.19 -14.59 11.36
C ASP A 48 -9.49 -13.86 10.04
N PHE A 49 -8.68 -12.87 9.67
CA PHE A 49 -8.79 -12.20 8.37
C PHE A 49 -8.46 -13.16 7.23
N LEU A 50 -7.46 -14.03 7.40
CA LEU A 50 -7.04 -15.01 6.40
C LEU A 50 -8.09 -16.10 6.13
N LYS A 51 -9.07 -16.31 7.01
CA LYS A 51 -10.19 -17.25 6.76
C LYS A 51 -11.14 -16.74 5.67
N HIS A 52 -11.31 -15.42 5.56
CA HIS A 52 -12.21 -14.78 4.59
C HIS A 52 -11.56 -13.47 4.07
N PRO A 53 -10.44 -13.56 3.35
CA PRO A 53 -9.68 -12.38 2.97
C PRO A 53 -10.41 -11.57 1.91
N VAL A 54 -10.32 -10.24 2.02
CA VAL A 54 -10.69 -9.31 0.97
C VAL A 54 -9.45 -8.54 0.51
N PRO A 55 -9.39 -8.05 -0.74
CA PRO A 55 -8.24 -7.29 -1.23
C PRO A 55 -7.86 -6.13 -0.33
N LEU A 56 -6.59 -6.06 0.06
CA LEU A 56 -6.00 -4.97 0.81
C LEU A 56 -5.30 -4.00 -0.15
N PHE A 57 -5.55 -2.72 0.04
CA PHE A 57 -4.88 -1.63 -0.63
C PHE A 57 -4.22 -0.75 0.42
N ALA A 58 -3.11 -0.11 0.11
CA ALA A 58 -2.44 0.80 1.03
C ALA A 58 -2.20 2.17 0.40
N ASP A 59 -2.35 3.22 1.17
CA ASP A 59 -1.86 4.55 0.87
C ASP A 59 -1.30 5.23 2.14
N GLY A 60 -0.82 6.44 2.00
CA GLY A 60 -0.23 7.20 3.08
C GLY A 60 1.29 7.28 2.96
N GLU A 61 1.77 8.46 2.58
CA GLU A 61 3.20 8.82 2.44
C GLU A 61 4.00 7.97 1.42
N LEU A 62 3.33 7.14 0.59
CA LEU A 62 4.01 6.42 -0.48
C LEU A 62 4.41 7.38 -1.59
N ARG A 63 5.70 7.42 -1.95
CA ARG A 63 6.27 8.42 -2.86
C ARG A 63 7.17 7.83 -3.95
N SER A 64 7.55 6.58 -3.85
CA SER A 64 8.54 5.94 -4.72
C SER A 64 8.14 4.51 -5.08
N GLY A 65 8.80 3.94 -6.08
CA GLY A 65 8.65 2.52 -6.39
C GLY A 65 9.11 1.61 -5.27
N SER A 66 10.07 2.05 -4.46
CA SER A 66 10.49 1.33 -3.25
C SER A 66 9.39 1.30 -2.18
N ASP A 67 8.63 2.38 -2.03
CA ASP A 67 7.51 2.39 -1.07
C ASP A 67 6.35 1.51 -1.56
N VAL A 68 6.08 1.50 -2.88
CA VAL A 68 5.12 0.58 -3.50
C VAL A 68 5.55 -0.87 -3.26
N PHE A 69 6.85 -1.20 -3.45
CA PHE A 69 7.40 -2.53 -3.19
C PHE A 69 7.15 -2.96 -1.75
N LYS A 70 7.45 -2.09 -0.76
CA LYS A 70 7.21 -2.37 0.66
C LYS A 70 5.72 -2.59 0.96
N ALA A 71 4.83 -1.77 0.38
CA ALA A 71 3.39 -1.94 0.57
C ALA A 71 2.90 -3.30 0.06
N ILE A 72 3.37 -3.75 -1.11
CA ILE A 72 3.04 -5.06 -1.65
C ILE A 72 3.62 -6.16 -0.76
N ALA A 73 4.87 -6.03 -0.33
CA ALA A 73 5.52 -6.99 0.57
C ALA A 73 4.79 -7.13 1.92
N CYS A 74 4.16 -6.06 2.43
CA CYS A 74 3.30 -6.09 3.62
C CYS A 74 1.88 -6.60 3.34
N GLY A 75 1.56 -7.09 2.14
CA GLY A 75 0.29 -7.73 1.80
C GLY A 75 -0.71 -6.88 1.01
N ALA A 76 -0.34 -5.70 0.50
CA ALA A 76 -1.23 -4.93 -0.37
C ALA A 76 -1.29 -5.51 -1.79
N CYS A 77 -2.50 -5.57 -2.37
CA CYS A 77 -2.69 -5.86 -3.80
C CYS A 77 -2.27 -4.69 -4.70
N ALA A 78 -2.39 -3.47 -4.19
CA ALA A 78 -1.97 -2.26 -4.88
C ALA A 78 -1.71 -1.11 -3.89
N ALA A 79 -0.92 -0.13 -4.34
CA ALA A 79 -0.53 1.05 -3.57
C ALA A 79 -1.08 2.33 -4.19
N GLY A 80 -1.60 3.23 -3.35
CA GLY A 80 -2.11 4.53 -3.75
C GLY A 80 -1.10 5.65 -3.49
N ILE A 81 -0.86 6.49 -4.49
CA ILE A 81 -0.02 7.68 -4.38
C ILE A 81 -0.90 8.91 -4.60
N GLY A 82 -0.96 9.81 -3.61
CA GLY A 82 -1.82 11.00 -3.66
C GLY A 82 -1.04 12.30 -3.79
N ARG A 83 -0.56 12.84 -2.68
CA ARG A 83 0.09 14.17 -2.61
C ARG A 83 1.20 14.42 -3.63
N PRO A 84 2.11 13.47 -3.94
CA PRO A 84 3.11 13.67 -4.98
C PRO A 84 2.52 13.94 -6.36
N LEU A 85 1.39 13.30 -6.71
CA LEU A 85 0.72 13.55 -7.99
C LEU A 85 0.08 14.93 -8.04
N ILE A 86 -0.43 15.44 -6.91
CA ILE A 86 -0.95 16.81 -6.82
C ILE A 86 0.18 17.83 -7.08
N ALA A 87 1.38 17.57 -6.55
CA ALA A 87 2.55 18.43 -6.82
C ALA A 87 2.92 18.37 -8.31
N ALA A 88 2.98 17.18 -8.91
CA ALA A 88 3.28 16.99 -10.33
C ALA A 88 2.26 17.70 -11.24
N ILE A 89 0.96 17.65 -10.93
CA ILE A 89 -0.08 18.38 -11.67
C ILE A 89 0.20 19.88 -11.69
N LYS A 90 0.64 20.45 -10.56
CA LYS A 90 0.95 21.88 -10.46
C LYS A 90 2.20 22.30 -11.24
N GLU A 91 3.10 21.36 -11.49
CA GLU A 91 4.35 21.63 -12.22
C GLU A 91 4.12 21.73 -13.73
N ASN A 92 3.62 20.69 -14.37
CA ASN A 92 3.36 20.66 -15.82
C ASN A 92 2.15 19.76 -16.18
N GLY A 93 1.11 19.76 -15.35
CA GLY A 93 -0.15 19.08 -15.65
C GLY A 93 0.00 17.56 -15.84
N ALA A 94 -0.69 17.04 -16.83
CA ALA A 94 -0.76 15.60 -17.09
C ALA A 94 0.59 14.97 -17.48
N GLU A 95 1.47 15.72 -18.11
CA GLU A 95 2.80 15.22 -18.53
C GLU A 95 3.67 14.88 -17.33
N SER A 96 3.80 15.80 -16.34
CA SER A 96 4.53 15.53 -15.10
C SER A 96 3.95 14.36 -14.30
N VAL A 97 2.62 14.18 -14.33
CA VAL A 97 1.98 13.01 -13.71
C VAL A 97 2.39 11.72 -14.42
N ALA A 98 2.37 11.72 -15.75
CA ALA A 98 2.79 10.56 -16.53
C ALA A 98 4.27 10.22 -16.30
N ASP A 99 5.13 11.23 -16.22
CA ASP A 99 6.56 11.05 -15.90
C ASP A 99 6.76 10.50 -14.50
N TYR A 100 6.02 11.01 -13.52
CA TYR A 100 6.06 10.50 -12.17
C TYR A 100 5.67 9.01 -12.08
N ILE A 101 4.60 8.62 -12.78
CA ILE A 101 4.15 7.22 -12.84
C ILE A 101 5.22 6.35 -13.52
N ARG A 102 5.77 6.79 -14.65
CA ARG A 102 6.86 6.07 -15.34
C ARG A 102 8.08 5.87 -14.44
N LYS A 103 8.52 6.91 -13.75
CA LYS A 103 9.64 6.85 -12.80
C LYS A 103 9.37 5.88 -11.67
N THR A 104 8.22 5.99 -11.01
CA THR A 104 7.82 5.11 -9.90
C THR A 104 7.74 3.65 -10.35
N THR A 105 7.22 3.41 -11.55
CA THR A 105 7.17 2.05 -12.14
C THR A 105 8.57 1.50 -12.42
N ALA A 106 9.48 2.32 -12.93
CA ALA A 106 10.86 1.91 -13.17
C ALA A 106 11.61 1.59 -11.86
N GLU A 107 11.38 2.36 -10.81
CA GLU A 107 11.93 2.12 -9.47
C GLU A 107 11.39 0.80 -8.89
N LEU A 108 10.10 0.53 -8.99
CA LEU A 108 9.49 -0.73 -8.56
C LEU A 108 10.11 -1.93 -9.30
N LYS A 109 10.23 -1.86 -10.63
CA LYS A 109 10.89 -2.90 -11.44
C LYS A 109 12.34 -3.13 -11.01
N LYS A 110 13.09 -2.06 -10.69
CA LYS A 110 14.45 -2.17 -10.19
C LYS A 110 14.51 -2.92 -8.86
N MET A 111 13.59 -2.65 -7.94
CA MET A 111 13.48 -3.40 -6.67
C MET A 111 13.18 -4.89 -6.93
N MET A 112 12.22 -5.19 -7.80
CA MET A 112 11.87 -6.56 -8.18
C MET A 112 13.07 -7.31 -8.76
N ILE A 113 13.82 -6.69 -9.66
CA ILE A 113 15.05 -7.29 -10.23
C ILE A 113 16.06 -7.58 -9.11
N SER A 114 16.26 -6.63 -8.19
CA SER A 114 17.24 -6.76 -7.11
C SER A 114 16.88 -7.86 -6.10
N THR A 115 15.60 -8.19 -5.98
CA THR A 115 15.08 -9.24 -5.08
C THR A 115 14.77 -10.55 -5.81
N GLY A 116 14.94 -10.60 -7.13
CA GLY A 116 14.67 -11.80 -7.94
C GLY A 116 13.19 -12.04 -8.26
N CYS A 117 12.30 -11.06 -8.02
CA CYS A 117 10.88 -11.18 -8.31
C CYS A 117 10.58 -10.94 -9.80
N GLY A 118 9.99 -11.90 -10.48
CA GLY A 118 9.52 -11.78 -11.87
C GLY A 118 8.12 -11.18 -11.97
N THR A 119 7.30 -11.34 -10.94
CA THR A 119 5.90 -10.85 -10.85
C THR A 119 5.63 -10.15 -9.51
N LEU A 120 4.57 -9.34 -9.47
CA LEU A 120 4.16 -8.68 -8.22
C LEU A 120 3.73 -9.69 -7.14
N SER A 121 3.19 -10.83 -7.52
CA SER A 121 2.76 -11.88 -6.61
C SER A 121 3.91 -12.67 -5.95
N GLU A 122 5.13 -12.47 -6.41
CA GLU A 122 6.33 -13.04 -5.79
C GLU A 122 6.93 -12.13 -4.73
N ILE A 123 6.42 -10.91 -4.58
CA ILE A 123 6.85 -9.98 -3.55
C ILE A 123 6.14 -10.34 -2.25
N ASP A 124 6.89 -10.67 -1.21
CA ASP A 124 6.38 -11.02 0.11
C ASP A 124 7.22 -10.41 1.26
N GLY A 125 6.74 -10.58 2.49
CA GLY A 125 7.34 -10.01 3.70
C GLY A 125 8.76 -10.50 3.99
N SER A 126 9.19 -11.65 3.45
CA SER A 126 10.55 -12.18 3.66
C SER A 126 11.64 -11.28 3.02
N MET A 127 11.24 -10.41 2.11
CA MET A 127 12.12 -9.44 1.43
C MET A 127 12.35 -8.17 2.24
N LEU A 128 11.63 -8.00 3.34
CA LEU A 128 11.75 -6.84 4.22
C LEU A 128 12.51 -7.22 5.49
N TYR A 129 13.41 -6.34 5.90
CA TYR A 129 14.00 -6.42 7.24
C TYR A 129 13.21 -5.47 8.14
N ILE A 130 12.26 -6.03 8.88
CA ILE A 130 11.46 -5.30 9.87
C ILE A 130 11.96 -5.75 11.24
N LYS A 131 12.44 -4.79 12.05
CA LYS A 131 12.80 -4.99 13.44
C LYS A 131 11.71 -4.50 14.35
#